data_74a125f726f806af095bc7defaded782
#
_entry.id   74a125f726f806af095bc7defaded782
#
_cell.length_a   1.000
_cell.length_b   1.000
_cell.length_c   1.000
_cell.angle_alpha   90.00
_cell.angle_beta   90.00
_cell.angle_gamma   90.00
#
_symmetry.space_group_name_H-M   'P 1'
#
loop_
_entity.id
_entity.type
_entity.pdbx_description
1 polymer ?
#
loop_
_entity_poly.entity_id
_entity_poly.type
_entity_poly.pdbx_seq_one_letter_code
_entity_poly.pdbx_strand_id
1 'polypeptide(L)'
;MYNEHLVVKDSKIGSKGVFTTVRIPANIPIFEVTGTVYSENELPDPNHPALLQVGPNTFIGPSGDVDDYINHSCDPNCKMHVVGNRAIVYSLYVIPAGSELTFDYSTTSTDEQDKWSMECKCNSNKCRKLISGFQYIDPATQREYIRKNLVPLYIAQPNLIKKRD
;
A
#
# COMPACT_ATOMS: atom_id res chain seq x y z
N MET A 1 9.59 15.16 4.60
CA MET A 1 8.70 14.04 4.93
C MET A 1 8.44 14.01 6.44
N TYR A 2 7.52 13.19 6.94
CA TYR A 2 7.01 13.24 8.32
C TYR A 2 7.58 12.14 9.22
N ASN A 3 8.65 11.45 8.82
CA ASN A 3 9.20 10.28 9.52
C ASN A 3 9.35 10.49 11.05
N GLU A 4 9.89 11.63 11.47
CA GLU A 4 10.09 11.98 12.90
C GLU A 4 8.77 12.14 13.69
N HIS A 5 7.64 12.24 13.00
CA HIS A 5 6.30 12.37 13.56
C HIS A 5 5.47 11.09 13.46
N LEU A 6 6.10 9.98 13.05
CA LEU A 6 5.45 8.67 12.95
C LEU A 6 5.87 7.79 14.12
N VAL A 7 4.92 7.06 14.66
CA VAL A 7 5.15 6.12 15.78
C VAL A 7 4.41 4.81 15.52
N VAL A 8 5.05 3.70 15.87
CA VAL A 8 4.41 2.38 15.85
C VAL A 8 3.71 2.14 17.17
N LYS A 9 2.41 1.79 17.11
CA LYS A 9 1.57 1.48 18.30
C LYS A 9 0.72 0.25 18.02
N ASP A 10 0.08 -0.26 19.07
CA ASP A 10 -0.94 -1.30 18.94
C ASP A 10 -2.10 -0.79 18.09
N SER A 11 -2.53 -1.60 17.15
CA SER A 11 -3.61 -1.30 16.21
C SER A 11 -4.79 -2.26 16.37
N LYS A 12 -5.99 -1.76 16.08
CA LYS A 12 -7.21 -2.58 16.02
C LYS A 12 -7.38 -3.28 14.66
N ILE A 13 -6.59 -2.89 13.67
CA ILE A 13 -6.61 -3.48 12.31
C ILE A 13 -5.65 -4.67 12.23
N GLY A 14 -4.42 -4.46 12.67
CA GLY A 14 -3.37 -5.47 12.81
C GLY A 14 -2.84 -5.52 14.24
N SER A 15 -1.75 -6.23 14.51
CA SER A 15 -1.10 -6.22 15.83
C SER A 15 -0.49 -4.85 16.15
N LYS A 16 0.17 -4.26 15.15
CA LYS A 16 0.80 -2.94 15.20
C LYS A 16 0.31 -2.10 14.02
N GLY A 17 0.49 -0.78 14.10
CA GLY A 17 0.18 0.15 13.02
C GLY A 17 1.00 1.43 13.15
N VAL A 18 1.02 2.21 12.08
CA VAL A 18 1.72 3.50 12.00
C VAL A 18 0.75 4.61 12.35
N PHE A 19 1.10 5.45 13.31
CA PHE A 19 0.29 6.59 13.74
C PHE A 19 1.07 7.89 13.60
N THR A 20 0.39 8.94 13.17
CA THR A 20 0.99 10.29 13.16
C THR A 20 0.82 10.99 14.51
N THR A 21 1.85 11.68 14.99
CA THR A 21 1.80 12.50 16.19
C THR A 21 1.34 13.93 15.91
N VAL A 22 1.31 14.34 14.64
CA VAL A 22 0.94 15.69 14.19
C VAL A 22 -0.16 15.62 13.13
N ARG A 23 -0.83 16.75 12.88
CA ARG A 23 -1.77 16.90 11.76
C ARG A 23 -1.01 16.90 10.44
N ILE A 24 -1.41 16.05 9.49
CA ILE A 24 -0.84 15.96 8.13
C ILE A 24 -1.81 16.62 7.14
N PRO A 25 -1.37 17.59 6.32
CA PRO A 25 -2.19 18.15 5.24
C PRO A 25 -2.55 17.13 4.18
N ALA A 26 -3.52 17.43 3.32
CA ALA A 26 -3.91 16.58 2.20
C ALA A 26 -2.90 16.62 1.04
N ASN A 27 -2.81 15.53 0.30
CA ASN A 27 -2.05 15.39 -0.96
C ASN A 27 -0.53 15.68 -0.83
N ILE A 28 0.07 15.36 0.31
CA ILE A 28 1.52 15.54 0.52
C ILE A 28 2.22 14.21 0.77
N PRO A 29 3.53 14.09 0.45
CA PRO A 29 4.31 12.91 0.79
C PRO A 29 4.53 12.83 2.31
N ILE A 30 4.31 11.65 2.87
CA ILE A 30 4.46 11.39 4.31
C ILE A 30 5.81 10.74 4.57
N PHE A 31 6.06 9.58 3.96
CA PHE A 31 7.32 8.84 4.06
C PHE A 31 7.54 7.98 2.81
N GLU A 32 8.76 7.55 2.61
CA GLU A 32 9.15 6.59 1.57
C GLU A 32 9.28 5.20 2.20
N VAL A 33 8.78 4.20 1.50
CA VAL A 33 9.00 2.79 1.84
C VAL A 33 10.45 2.45 1.50
N THR A 34 11.15 1.82 2.43
CA THR A 34 12.57 1.48 2.32
C THR A 34 12.78 -0.02 2.41
N GLY A 35 14.03 -0.47 2.25
CA GLY A 35 14.39 -1.88 2.30
C GLY A 35 15.09 -2.36 1.05
N THR A 36 15.31 -3.67 0.98
CA THR A 36 15.94 -4.27 -0.19
C THR A 36 14.93 -4.43 -1.33
N VAL A 37 15.38 -4.14 -2.54
CA VAL A 37 14.57 -4.38 -3.75
C VAL A 37 14.91 -5.76 -4.29
N TYR A 38 13.88 -6.56 -4.53
CA TYR A 38 13.98 -7.92 -5.04
C TYR A 38 13.23 -8.07 -6.35
N SER A 39 13.73 -8.94 -7.24
CA SER A 39 12.86 -9.57 -8.23
C SER A 39 12.05 -10.69 -7.57
N GLU A 40 10.91 -11.05 -8.16
CA GLU A 40 10.02 -12.08 -7.64
C GLU A 40 10.75 -13.41 -7.35
N ASN A 41 11.68 -13.82 -8.22
CA ASN A 41 12.44 -15.06 -8.09
C ASN A 41 13.53 -15.02 -6.99
N GLU A 42 13.82 -13.85 -6.43
CA GLU A 42 14.87 -13.63 -5.42
C GLU A 42 14.29 -13.33 -4.03
N LEU A 43 12.96 -13.40 -3.88
CA LEU A 43 12.28 -13.14 -2.60
C LEU A 43 12.72 -14.17 -1.56
N PRO A 44 13.28 -13.74 -0.41
CA PRO A 44 13.70 -14.64 0.65
C PRO A 44 12.51 -15.30 1.36
N ASP A 45 11.39 -14.61 1.45
CA ASP A 45 10.09 -15.07 1.96
C ASP A 45 8.96 -14.36 1.20
N PRO A 46 8.36 -15.01 0.19
CA PRO A 46 7.27 -14.41 -0.59
C PRO A 46 6.04 -14.02 0.23
N ASN A 47 5.87 -14.61 1.42
CA ASN A 47 4.72 -14.36 2.29
C ASN A 47 5.02 -13.33 3.38
N HIS A 48 6.19 -12.68 3.35
CA HIS A 48 6.53 -11.69 4.37
C HIS A 48 5.55 -10.49 4.32
N PRO A 49 4.89 -10.15 5.43
CA PRO A 49 3.78 -9.17 5.42
C PRO A 49 4.20 -7.74 5.08
N ALA A 50 5.49 -7.41 5.20
CA ALA A 50 6.03 -6.09 4.87
C ALA A 50 6.61 -6.01 3.45
N LEU A 51 6.44 -7.04 2.61
CA LEU A 51 6.79 -6.93 1.19
C LEU A 51 5.75 -6.11 0.45
N LEU A 52 6.21 -5.08 -0.24
CA LEU A 52 5.39 -4.23 -1.08
C LEU A 52 5.74 -4.46 -2.55
N GLN A 53 4.77 -4.81 -3.37
CA GLN A 53 4.97 -4.86 -4.82
C GLN A 53 5.09 -3.44 -5.38
N VAL A 54 6.14 -3.18 -6.17
CA VAL A 54 6.44 -1.88 -6.78
C VAL A 54 6.55 -1.95 -8.30
N GLY A 55 6.41 -3.13 -8.87
CA GLY A 55 6.42 -3.40 -10.31
C GLY A 55 5.81 -4.76 -10.62
N PRO A 56 5.69 -5.15 -11.90
CA PRO A 56 5.12 -6.45 -12.29
C PRO A 56 5.77 -7.64 -11.57
N ASN A 57 7.10 -7.63 -11.45
CA ASN A 57 7.88 -8.71 -10.81
C ASN A 57 8.90 -8.10 -9.82
N THR A 58 8.59 -6.95 -9.22
CA THR A 58 9.52 -6.22 -8.36
C THR A 58 8.87 -5.89 -7.03
N PHE A 59 9.59 -6.18 -5.95
CA PHE A 59 9.16 -5.99 -4.57
C PHE A 59 10.19 -5.19 -3.79
N ILE A 60 9.77 -4.50 -2.73
CA ILE A 60 10.63 -3.79 -1.78
C ILE A 60 10.25 -4.12 -0.35
N GLY A 61 11.21 -4.13 0.56
CA GLY A 61 11.06 -4.43 2.00
C GLY A 61 11.60 -5.82 2.36
N PRO A 62 11.46 -6.25 3.61
CA PRO A 62 11.19 -5.39 4.76
C PRO A 62 12.34 -4.40 5.03
N SER A 63 12.03 -3.28 5.66
CA SER A 63 13.04 -2.27 6.06
C SER A 63 13.56 -2.47 7.48
N GLY A 64 12.75 -3.04 8.34
CA GLY A 64 12.95 -3.08 9.80
C GLY A 64 12.52 -1.77 10.49
N ASP A 65 11.89 -0.84 9.79
CA ASP A 65 11.50 0.47 10.30
C ASP A 65 9.96 0.66 10.28
N VAL A 66 9.50 1.87 10.49
CA VAL A 66 8.09 2.26 10.64
C VAL A 66 7.22 1.88 9.46
N ASP A 67 7.75 1.91 8.26
CA ASP A 67 7.03 1.58 7.01
C ASP A 67 6.56 0.11 6.94
N ASP A 68 7.22 -0.82 7.64
CA ASP A 68 6.81 -2.23 7.71
C ASP A 68 5.47 -2.45 8.44
N TYR A 69 4.96 -1.43 9.14
CA TYR A 69 3.77 -1.53 9.99
C TYR A 69 2.55 -0.78 9.44
N ILE A 70 2.60 -0.27 8.21
CA ILE A 70 1.44 0.42 7.64
C ILE A 70 0.34 -0.58 7.30
N ASN A 71 -0.85 -0.44 7.91
CA ASN A 71 -1.95 -1.37 7.77
C ASN A 71 -2.84 -1.09 6.55
N HIS A 72 -3.63 -2.10 6.19
CA HIS A 72 -4.67 -2.00 5.17
C HIS A 72 -5.94 -1.34 5.70
N SER A 73 -6.58 -0.53 4.85
CA SER A 73 -7.99 -0.18 4.98
C SER A 73 -8.70 -0.17 3.62
N CYS A 74 -9.96 -0.62 3.58
CA CYS A 74 -10.83 -0.47 2.41
C CYS A 74 -11.37 0.96 2.23
N ASP A 75 -11.17 1.83 3.23
CA ASP A 75 -11.43 3.28 3.18
C ASP A 75 -10.18 4.01 3.72
N PRO A 76 -9.07 3.97 2.96
CA PRO A 76 -7.76 4.41 3.43
C PRO A 76 -7.65 5.93 3.51
N ASN A 77 -6.76 6.44 4.36
CA ASN A 77 -6.38 7.85 4.42
C ASN A 77 -5.09 8.16 3.65
N CYS A 78 -4.40 7.13 3.17
CA CYS A 78 -3.20 7.26 2.36
C CYS A 78 -3.31 6.50 1.04
N LYS A 79 -2.48 6.86 0.08
CA LYS A 79 -2.22 6.09 -1.14
C LYS A 79 -0.72 5.82 -1.28
N MET A 80 -0.40 4.75 -1.99
CA MET A 80 0.96 4.43 -2.41
C MET A 80 1.22 5.02 -3.79
N HIS A 81 2.26 5.85 -3.92
CA HIS A 81 2.73 6.38 -5.19
C HIS A 81 4.04 5.70 -5.57
N VAL A 82 4.01 4.93 -6.66
CA VAL A 82 5.16 4.14 -7.12
C VAL A 82 5.73 4.77 -8.38
N VAL A 83 7.04 5.06 -8.36
CA VAL A 83 7.81 5.56 -9.50
C VAL A 83 9.13 4.80 -9.59
N GLY A 84 9.32 4.01 -10.64
CA GLY A 84 10.41 3.04 -10.71
C GLY A 84 10.30 2.05 -9.54
N ASN A 85 11.41 1.82 -8.85
CA ASN A 85 11.46 0.93 -7.68
C ASN A 85 11.23 1.68 -6.34
N ARG A 86 10.73 2.91 -6.38
CA ARG A 86 10.46 3.72 -5.19
C ARG A 86 8.98 3.79 -4.91
N ALA A 87 8.60 3.64 -3.66
CA ALA A 87 7.23 3.75 -3.19
C ALA A 87 7.14 4.82 -2.10
N ILE A 88 6.26 5.80 -2.29
CA ILE A 88 6.06 6.91 -1.37
C ILE A 88 4.61 6.93 -0.93
N VAL A 89 4.39 6.99 0.38
CA VAL A 89 3.07 7.13 0.98
C VAL A 89 2.66 8.59 0.94
N TYR A 90 1.48 8.86 0.37
CA TYR A 90 0.86 10.20 0.31
C TYR A 90 -0.45 10.22 1.10
N SER A 91 -0.71 11.32 1.79
CA SER A 91 -2.04 11.58 2.35
C SER A 91 -3.07 11.80 1.25
N LEU A 92 -4.27 11.21 1.39
CA LEU A 92 -5.41 11.46 0.49
C LEU A 92 -6.18 12.71 0.89
N TYR A 93 -6.29 12.95 2.17
CA TYR A 93 -6.94 14.13 2.78
C TYR A 93 -6.16 14.55 4.02
N VAL A 94 -6.67 15.57 4.71
CA VAL A 94 -6.11 15.96 6.00
C VAL A 94 -6.25 14.82 7.01
N ILE A 95 -5.14 14.44 7.62
CA ILE A 95 -5.08 13.38 8.64
C ILE A 95 -4.85 14.04 10.00
N PRO A 96 -5.76 13.90 10.97
CA PRO A 96 -5.58 14.45 12.32
C PRO A 96 -4.42 13.79 13.06
N ALA A 97 -3.82 14.52 14.00
CA ALA A 97 -2.86 13.95 14.95
C ALA A 97 -3.48 12.76 15.71
N GLY A 98 -2.70 11.73 15.96
CA GLY A 98 -3.14 10.50 16.63
C GLY A 98 -3.85 9.49 15.72
N SER A 99 -4.05 9.80 14.43
CA SER A 99 -4.67 8.87 13.48
C SER A 99 -3.70 7.80 13.01
N GLU A 100 -4.22 6.60 12.78
CA GLU A 100 -3.50 5.53 12.09
C GLU A 100 -3.43 5.83 10.60
N LEU A 101 -2.25 5.62 9.98
CA LEU A 101 -2.05 5.70 8.54
C LEU A 101 -2.37 4.35 7.92
N THR A 102 -3.19 4.35 6.88
CA THR A 102 -3.61 3.13 6.19
C THR A 102 -3.65 3.35 4.68
N PHE A 103 -3.31 2.31 3.89
CA PHE A 103 -3.56 2.31 2.46
C PHE A 103 -4.30 1.04 2.04
N ASP A 104 -4.85 1.00 0.84
CA ASP A 104 -5.49 -0.21 0.34
C ASP A 104 -4.45 -1.12 -0.33
N TYR A 105 -4.14 -2.25 0.29
CA TYR A 105 -3.15 -3.21 -0.18
C TYR A 105 -3.42 -3.71 -1.60
N SER A 106 -4.70 -3.83 -1.97
CA SER A 106 -5.06 -4.23 -3.33
C SER A 106 -4.58 -3.24 -4.40
N THR A 107 -4.27 -1.98 -4.03
CA THR A 107 -3.85 -0.96 -5.00
C THR A 107 -2.43 -1.15 -5.52
N THR A 108 -1.62 -1.96 -4.84
CA THR A 108 -0.23 -2.25 -5.24
C THR A 108 -0.01 -3.70 -5.62
N SER A 109 -0.98 -4.57 -5.42
CA SER A 109 -0.84 -6.00 -5.69
C SER A 109 -1.47 -6.39 -7.02
N THR A 110 -0.66 -6.99 -7.90
CA THR A 110 -1.11 -7.76 -9.06
C THR A 110 -0.72 -9.20 -8.82
N ASP A 111 -1.70 -10.06 -8.71
CA ASP A 111 -1.48 -11.47 -8.50
C ASP A 111 -1.95 -12.23 -9.73
N GLU A 112 -1.04 -12.43 -10.67
CA GLU A 112 -1.32 -13.23 -11.86
C GLU A 112 -1.19 -14.74 -11.58
N GLN A 113 -0.40 -15.14 -10.58
CA GLN A 113 -0.06 -16.53 -10.32
C GLN A 113 -0.50 -17.03 -8.94
N ASP A 114 -0.33 -16.24 -7.89
CA ASP A 114 -0.69 -16.61 -6.52
C ASP A 114 -1.83 -15.78 -5.98
N LYS A 115 -2.95 -16.41 -5.74
CA LYS A 115 -4.16 -15.78 -5.21
C LYS A 115 -4.01 -15.48 -3.73
N TRP A 116 -3.08 -14.58 -3.36
CA TRP A 116 -3.05 -14.14 -1.98
C TRP A 116 -4.38 -13.48 -1.59
N SER A 117 -4.82 -13.77 -0.42
CA SER A 117 -5.97 -13.10 0.16
C SER A 117 -5.84 -13.08 1.67
N MET A 118 -6.42 -12.07 2.30
CA MET A 118 -6.46 -11.99 3.75
C MET A 118 -7.82 -11.46 4.22
N GLU A 119 -8.23 -11.90 5.41
CA GLU A 119 -9.40 -11.36 6.08
C GLU A 119 -9.17 -9.90 6.45
N CYS A 120 -10.11 -9.03 6.10
CA CYS A 120 -10.03 -7.61 6.38
C CYS A 120 -10.63 -7.27 7.74
N LYS A 121 -9.84 -6.63 8.60
CA LYS A 121 -10.23 -6.15 9.93
C LYS A 121 -10.32 -4.63 10.04
N CYS A 122 -10.38 -3.89 8.91
CA CYS A 122 -10.35 -2.42 8.93
C CYS A 122 -11.60 -1.78 9.54
N ASN A 123 -12.69 -2.51 9.71
CA ASN A 123 -13.95 -2.06 10.29
C ASN A 123 -14.57 -0.80 9.66
N SER A 124 -14.13 -0.39 8.46
CA SER A 124 -14.75 0.71 7.74
C SER A 124 -16.13 0.30 7.17
N ASN A 125 -16.99 1.28 6.89
CA ASN A 125 -18.27 1.03 6.23
C ASN A 125 -18.13 0.47 4.81
N LYS A 126 -16.94 0.61 4.20
CA LYS A 126 -16.58 0.08 2.87
C LYS A 126 -15.81 -1.24 2.94
N CYS A 127 -15.76 -1.88 4.12
CA CYS A 127 -14.97 -3.07 4.33
C CYS A 127 -15.40 -4.22 3.42
N ARG A 128 -14.49 -4.69 2.57
CA ARG A 128 -14.70 -5.80 1.62
C ARG A 128 -14.69 -7.19 2.29
N LYS A 129 -14.32 -7.26 3.59
CA LYS A 129 -14.19 -8.49 4.39
C LYS A 129 -13.05 -9.40 3.96
N LEU A 130 -12.87 -9.61 2.65
CA LEU A 130 -11.73 -10.29 2.05
C LEU A 130 -11.02 -9.30 1.14
N ILE A 131 -9.69 -9.22 1.22
CA ILE A 131 -8.84 -8.42 0.33
C ILE A 131 -7.88 -9.33 -0.41
N SER A 132 -7.57 -8.96 -1.64
CA SER A 132 -6.73 -9.68 -2.59
C SER A 132 -6.17 -8.72 -3.63
N GLY A 133 -5.54 -9.21 -4.68
CA GLY A 133 -5.00 -8.39 -5.76
C GLY A 133 -6.03 -7.49 -6.44
N PHE A 134 -5.56 -6.43 -7.09
CA PHE A 134 -6.41 -5.38 -7.71
C PHE A 134 -7.43 -5.92 -8.71
N GLN A 135 -7.07 -6.96 -9.47
CA GLN A 135 -7.95 -7.59 -10.46
C GLN A 135 -9.22 -8.22 -9.86
N TYR A 136 -9.23 -8.49 -8.56
CA TYR A 136 -10.37 -9.10 -7.86
C TYR A 136 -11.30 -8.08 -7.17
N ILE A 137 -10.95 -6.79 -7.22
CA ILE A 137 -11.85 -5.71 -6.79
C ILE A 137 -12.98 -5.59 -7.80
N ASP A 138 -14.18 -5.21 -7.37
CA ASP A 138 -15.29 -5.00 -8.29
C ASP A 138 -14.96 -3.95 -9.36
N PRO A 139 -15.46 -4.13 -10.62
CA PRO A 139 -15.06 -3.29 -11.74
C PRO A 139 -15.39 -1.80 -11.59
N ALA A 140 -16.40 -1.43 -10.79
CA ALA A 140 -16.75 -0.03 -10.56
C ALA A 140 -15.70 0.64 -9.67
N THR A 141 -15.29 -0.02 -8.60
CA THR A 141 -14.22 0.43 -7.70
C THR A 141 -12.87 0.48 -8.44
N GLN A 142 -12.54 -0.51 -9.28
CA GLN A 142 -11.33 -0.47 -10.10
C GLN A 142 -11.27 0.80 -10.98
N ARG A 143 -12.35 1.09 -11.71
CA ARG A 143 -12.44 2.29 -12.55
C ARG A 143 -12.30 3.58 -11.74
N GLU A 144 -12.91 3.63 -10.56
CA GLU A 144 -12.80 4.78 -9.66
C GLU A 144 -11.36 4.99 -9.17
N TYR A 145 -10.69 3.91 -8.77
CA TYR A 145 -9.31 3.95 -8.29
C TYR A 145 -8.34 4.40 -9.39
N ILE A 146 -8.49 3.89 -10.61
CA ILE A 146 -7.71 4.32 -11.77
C ILE A 146 -7.97 5.80 -12.06
N ARG A 147 -9.24 6.22 -12.14
CA ARG A 147 -9.62 7.63 -12.40
C ARG A 147 -9.07 8.59 -11.35
N LYS A 148 -9.00 8.18 -10.08
CA LYS A 148 -8.46 8.95 -8.97
C LYS A 148 -6.93 8.86 -8.83
N ASN A 149 -6.26 8.14 -9.70
CA ASN A 149 -4.81 7.91 -9.62
C ASN A 149 -4.37 7.33 -8.27
N LEU A 150 -5.10 6.32 -7.81
CA LEU A 150 -4.82 5.61 -6.55
C LEU A 150 -4.01 4.33 -6.77
N VAL A 151 -3.80 3.92 -8.02
CA VAL A 151 -3.04 2.72 -8.39
C VAL A 151 -1.82 3.09 -9.22
N PRO A 152 -0.69 2.39 -9.09
CA PRO A 152 0.50 2.58 -9.91
C PRO A 152 0.24 2.26 -11.39
N LEU A 153 1.14 2.79 -12.26
CA LEU A 153 1.00 2.60 -13.71
C LEU A 153 1.07 1.13 -14.14
N TYR A 154 1.86 0.29 -13.47
CA TYR A 154 1.96 -1.13 -13.81
C TYR A 154 0.65 -1.89 -13.58
N ILE A 155 -0.25 -1.36 -12.74
CA ILE A 155 -1.61 -1.88 -12.54
C ILE A 155 -2.60 -1.18 -13.47
N ALA A 156 -2.56 0.16 -13.53
CA ALA A 156 -3.53 0.95 -14.30
C ALA A 156 -3.39 0.73 -15.81
N GLN A 157 -2.16 0.47 -16.30
CA GLN A 157 -1.83 0.35 -17.72
C GLN A 157 -0.79 -0.75 -17.97
N PRO A 158 -1.07 -2.02 -17.68
CA PRO A 158 -0.08 -3.10 -17.75
C PRO A 158 0.52 -3.28 -19.15
N ASN A 159 -0.21 -2.96 -20.20
CA ASN A 159 0.26 -3.09 -21.58
C ASN A 159 1.30 -2.05 -22.01
N LEU A 160 1.46 -0.94 -21.28
CA LEU A 160 2.52 0.05 -21.56
C LEU A 160 3.89 -0.40 -21.06
N ILE A 161 3.92 -1.23 -20.03
CA ILE A 161 5.16 -1.70 -19.40
C ILE A 161 5.74 -2.90 -20.15
N LYS A 162 4.87 -3.82 -20.60
CA LYS A 162 5.28 -4.99 -21.42
C LYS A 162 5.91 -4.65 -22.79
N LYS A 163 5.94 -3.38 -23.19
CA LYS A 163 6.54 -2.91 -24.46
C LYS A 163 7.97 -2.31 -24.30
N ARG A 164 8.54 -2.35 -23.09
CA ARG A 164 9.86 -1.73 -22.79
C ARG A 164 10.97 -2.76 -22.47
N ASP A 165 10.64 -4.05 -22.54
CA ASP A 165 11.61 -5.17 -22.36
C ASP A 165 12.12 -5.68 -23.71
#